data_da3e541d2ac94a37c6371837592ce95a
#
_entry.id   da3e541d2ac94a37c6371837592ce95a
#
_cell.length_a   1.000
_cell.length_b   1.000
_cell.length_c   1.000
_cell.angle_alpha   90.00
_cell.angle_beta   90.00
_cell.angle_gamma   90.00
#
_symmetry.space_group_name_H-M   'P 1'
#
loop_
_entity.id
_entity.type
_entity.pdbx_description
1 polymer ?
#
loop_
_entity_poly.entity_id
_entity_poly.type
_entity_poly.pdbx_seq_one_letter_code
_entity_poly.pdbx_strand_id
1 'polypeptide(L)'
;MSDKQSDGHGNLTYYIIGAIVAAIGAGFFIPEIAVKFKVGGEVFLSLLMMMVVPLVVSSVMSGILGLGDVRKLGKPGGVAVGYYMCTTVLAVTVGLIAVNILKPGVNKELAAAKEKWEDATGDEKVKAEEELNALKASIQKNLDDSASSNEEAAHAVEAENKRKDAAKNEEAAQERKQEAQAALVKAKEALAKDPEKESLQQQVMEAEANKDSADKAYAKAVAQRNAAGEEKTIWDILENILLMLVTDNLFKSAAEMSLLPLIVFSIIFAAMLTTMGDKVFAITRMINQANAALMSFVMLLMNIAPIGIFCLVASKFGEANLEGKLAEMAGQQGFYIITILVGLGFHMFVTLFFAYWFFTRKNPITFFKNMSQAVLTAFSTASSSATLPVTMECAVDKAGISEKSTKFVLPLGATINMDGTALYEAAAAIFIAQIYFPITGQDLTMQTQVIIAVTATLAAIGAAGIPEAGLVTMLIVLNAAGLPVEAIGLILMVDWLLDRFRTAVNCFGDSVGAAIVDGYMEDDSVSSENLEPEGAGA
;
A
#
# COMPACT_ATOMS: atom_id res chain seq x y z
N MET A 1 13.32 28.29 23.46
CA MET A 1 13.79 27.96 22.10
C MET A 1 12.69 27.28 21.25
N SER A 2 11.41 27.35 21.67
CA SER A 2 10.25 26.64 21.02
C SER A 2 9.52 27.45 19.93
N ASP A 3 9.69 28.76 19.86
CA ASP A 3 8.91 29.61 18.95
C ASP A 3 9.44 29.68 17.50
N LYS A 4 10.67 29.23 17.23
CA LYS A 4 11.24 29.29 15.86
C LYS A 4 10.97 28.06 15.00
N GLN A 5 10.48 26.95 15.58
CA GLN A 5 10.20 25.72 14.83
C GLN A 5 8.78 25.71 14.22
N SER A 6 7.82 26.44 14.77
CA SER A 6 6.44 26.49 14.25
C SER A 6 6.29 27.31 12.95
N ASP A 7 7.13 28.33 12.76
CA ASP A 7 7.06 29.19 11.56
C ASP A 7 7.60 28.52 10.28
N GLY A 8 8.51 27.56 10.40
CA GLY A 8 9.12 26.91 9.24
C GLY A 8 8.17 25.96 8.48
N HIS A 9 7.30 25.25 9.20
CA HIS A 9 6.41 24.24 8.61
C HIS A 9 5.21 24.86 7.88
N GLY A 10 4.69 25.99 8.38
CA GLY A 10 3.63 26.75 7.67
C GLY A 10 4.06 27.22 6.30
N ASN A 11 5.32 27.63 6.17
CA ASN A 11 5.85 28.16 4.91
C ASN A 11 6.07 27.06 3.86
N LEU A 12 6.52 25.85 4.24
CA LEU A 12 6.76 24.73 3.30
C LEU A 12 5.50 24.36 2.53
N THR A 13 4.36 24.24 3.22
CA THR A 13 3.07 23.94 2.57
C THR A 13 2.69 24.99 1.52
N TYR A 14 2.90 26.28 1.81
CA TYR A 14 2.64 27.33 0.82
C TYR A 14 3.58 27.23 -0.38
N TYR A 15 4.86 26.87 -0.18
CA TYR A 15 5.79 26.65 -1.29
C TYR A 15 5.39 25.44 -2.14
N ILE A 16 4.90 24.36 -1.56
CA ILE A 16 4.42 23.18 -2.28
C ILE A 16 3.17 23.52 -3.09
N ILE A 17 2.18 24.20 -2.48
CA ILE A 17 0.99 24.66 -3.20
C ILE A 17 1.38 25.58 -4.37
N GLY A 18 2.26 26.54 -4.12
CA GLY A 18 2.77 27.44 -5.16
C GLY A 18 3.47 26.68 -6.28
N ALA A 19 4.28 25.70 -5.95
CA ALA A 19 4.97 24.84 -6.90
C ALA A 19 3.97 24.03 -7.76
N ILE A 20 2.93 23.45 -7.15
CA ILE A 20 1.89 22.70 -7.87
C ILE A 20 1.12 23.61 -8.82
N VAL A 21 0.69 24.79 -8.35
CA VAL A 21 -0.03 25.76 -9.21
C VAL A 21 0.84 26.20 -10.38
N ALA A 22 2.12 26.51 -10.12
CA ALA A 22 3.08 26.85 -11.16
C ALA A 22 3.33 25.69 -12.14
N ALA A 23 3.39 24.45 -11.64
CA ALA A 23 3.57 23.24 -12.44
C ALA A 23 2.37 22.99 -13.37
N ILE A 24 1.14 23.11 -12.86
CA ILE A 24 -0.08 23.02 -13.67
C ILE A 24 -0.08 24.10 -14.74
N GLY A 25 0.27 25.34 -14.37
CA GLY A 25 0.42 26.45 -15.33
C GLY A 25 1.48 26.15 -16.41
N ALA A 26 2.65 25.66 -16.02
CA ALA A 26 3.71 25.27 -16.95
C ALA A 26 3.23 24.15 -17.91
N GLY A 27 2.60 23.09 -17.39
CA GLY A 27 2.06 22.01 -18.20
C GLY A 27 0.95 22.47 -19.16
N PHE A 28 0.17 23.50 -18.79
CA PHE A 28 -0.88 24.05 -19.63
C PHE A 28 -0.35 25.00 -20.71
N PHE A 29 0.52 25.96 -20.36
CA PHE A 29 0.95 27.02 -21.26
C PHE A 29 2.21 26.70 -22.07
N ILE A 30 3.10 25.85 -21.53
CA ILE A 30 4.40 25.49 -22.16
C ILE A 30 4.67 23.96 -22.07
N PRO A 31 3.73 23.11 -22.56
CA PRO A 31 3.79 21.66 -22.33
C PRO A 31 5.08 21.03 -22.85
N GLU A 32 5.62 21.44 -24.01
CA GLU A 32 6.87 20.93 -24.58
C GLU A 32 8.10 21.16 -23.70
N ILE A 33 8.10 22.23 -22.91
CA ILE A 33 9.16 22.53 -21.93
C ILE A 33 8.87 21.79 -20.63
N ALA A 34 7.61 21.74 -20.21
CA ALA A 34 7.18 21.10 -18.98
C ALA A 34 7.57 19.61 -18.93
N VAL A 35 7.42 18.89 -20.03
CA VAL A 35 7.86 17.47 -20.15
C VAL A 35 9.35 17.29 -19.85
N LYS A 36 10.20 18.25 -20.20
CA LYS A 36 11.66 18.17 -19.95
C LYS A 36 12.05 18.23 -18.48
N PHE A 37 11.13 18.67 -17.60
CA PHE A 37 11.37 18.65 -16.15
C PHE A 37 11.31 17.22 -15.55
N LYS A 38 10.93 16.20 -16.32
CA LYS A 38 10.87 14.80 -15.90
C LYS A 38 12.14 14.38 -15.15
N VAL A 39 13.32 14.69 -15.68
CA VAL A 39 14.63 14.36 -15.06
C VAL A 39 14.75 14.92 -13.63
N GLY A 40 14.28 16.16 -13.40
CA GLY A 40 14.30 16.76 -12.05
C GLY A 40 13.38 16.01 -11.08
N GLY A 41 12.24 15.53 -11.58
CA GLY A 41 11.34 14.69 -10.83
C GLY A 41 11.91 13.32 -10.47
N GLU A 42 12.55 12.65 -11.41
CA GLU A 42 13.23 11.36 -11.22
C GLU A 42 14.38 11.47 -10.20
N VAL A 43 15.19 12.55 -10.26
CA VAL A 43 16.23 12.82 -9.25
C VAL A 43 15.61 12.97 -7.86
N PHE A 44 14.51 13.70 -7.74
CA PHE A 44 13.83 13.87 -6.45
C PHE A 44 13.32 12.53 -5.90
N LEU A 45 12.66 11.70 -6.73
CA LEU A 45 12.23 10.37 -6.33
C LEU A 45 13.41 9.48 -5.92
N SER A 46 14.50 9.49 -6.66
CA SER A 46 15.71 8.73 -6.31
C SER A 46 16.29 9.13 -4.96
N LEU A 47 16.27 10.44 -4.63
CA LEU A 47 16.68 10.92 -3.31
C LEU A 47 15.76 10.43 -2.19
N LEU A 48 14.44 10.35 -2.43
CA LEU A 48 13.51 9.77 -1.48
C LEU A 48 13.76 8.26 -1.33
N MET A 49 13.87 7.52 -2.43
CA MET A 49 14.13 6.07 -2.44
C MET A 49 15.39 5.69 -1.67
N MET A 50 16.45 6.48 -1.77
CA MET A 50 17.71 6.28 -1.03
C MET A 50 17.48 6.22 0.50
N MET A 51 16.46 6.92 0.99
CA MET A 51 16.16 7.00 2.42
C MET A 51 15.23 5.89 2.92
N VAL A 52 14.50 5.21 2.04
CA VAL A 52 13.42 4.28 2.40
C VAL A 52 13.92 3.20 3.37
N VAL A 53 14.92 2.42 3.00
CA VAL A 53 15.41 1.30 3.82
C VAL A 53 15.93 1.77 5.19
N PRO A 54 16.88 2.70 5.29
CA PRO A 54 17.43 3.11 6.59
C PRO A 54 16.39 3.80 7.47
N LEU A 55 15.48 4.59 6.86
CA LEU A 55 14.44 5.30 7.61
C LEU A 55 13.41 4.31 8.18
N VAL A 56 12.89 3.39 7.36
CA VAL A 56 11.88 2.40 7.79
C VAL A 56 12.43 1.56 8.94
N VAL A 57 13.62 0.98 8.78
CA VAL A 57 14.23 0.15 9.82
C VAL A 57 14.42 0.94 11.12
N SER A 58 14.99 2.15 11.05
CA SER A 58 15.26 2.95 12.25
C SER A 58 13.98 3.49 12.90
N SER A 59 12.99 3.88 12.09
CA SER A 59 11.72 4.45 12.59
C SER A 59 10.87 3.39 13.28
N VAL A 60 10.71 2.21 12.65
CA VAL A 60 9.99 1.08 13.26
C VAL A 60 10.66 0.66 14.57
N MET A 61 11.99 0.50 14.56
CA MET A 61 12.72 0.14 15.79
C MET A 61 12.57 1.23 16.87
N SER A 62 12.72 2.50 16.52
CA SER A 62 12.59 3.62 17.47
C SER A 62 11.17 3.70 18.06
N GLY A 63 10.14 3.49 17.23
CA GLY A 63 8.73 3.43 17.68
C GLY A 63 8.50 2.34 18.72
N ILE A 64 8.97 1.11 18.45
CA ILE A 64 8.86 -0.02 19.40
C ILE A 64 9.69 0.20 20.67
N LEU A 65 10.91 0.76 20.54
CA LEU A 65 11.74 1.10 21.70
C LEU A 65 11.09 2.16 22.60
N GLY A 66 10.30 3.05 22.01
CA GLY A 66 9.51 4.06 22.74
C GLY A 66 8.45 3.46 23.67
N LEU A 67 8.00 2.20 23.42
CA LEU A 67 7.08 1.49 24.32
C LEU A 67 7.69 1.15 25.69
N GLY A 68 9.01 1.17 25.83
CA GLY A 68 9.70 0.64 26.98
C GLY A 68 9.63 -0.90 27.04
N ASP A 69 9.83 -1.48 28.22
CA ASP A 69 9.81 -2.97 28.36
C ASP A 69 8.42 -3.52 28.05
N VAL A 70 8.28 -4.15 26.87
CA VAL A 70 7.00 -4.72 26.39
C VAL A 70 6.38 -5.72 27.36
N ARG A 71 7.17 -6.38 28.22
CA ARG A 71 6.68 -7.31 29.26
C ARG A 71 6.01 -6.58 30.42
N LYS A 72 6.35 -5.30 30.63
CA LYS A 72 5.83 -4.44 31.71
C LYS A 72 4.65 -3.60 31.28
N LEU A 73 4.28 -3.59 30.00
CA LEU A 73 3.15 -2.81 29.49
C LEU A 73 1.81 -3.22 30.13
N GLY A 74 1.73 -4.46 30.65
CA GLY A 74 0.54 -4.96 31.29
C GLY A 74 -0.70 -4.93 30.41
N LYS A 75 -1.87 -4.92 31.05
CA LYS A 75 -3.15 -4.90 30.35
C LYS A 75 -3.38 -3.60 29.54
N PRO A 76 -3.06 -2.38 30.07
CA PRO A 76 -3.22 -1.15 29.30
C PRO A 76 -2.41 -1.10 28.01
N GLY A 77 -1.16 -1.55 28.04
CA GLY A 77 -0.30 -1.59 26.86
C GLY A 77 -0.79 -2.58 25.80
N GLY A 78 -1.23 -3.77 26.24
CA GLY A 78 -1.85 -4.75 25.33
C GLY A 78 -3.12 -4.22 24.67
N VAL A 79 -3.94 -3.48 25.41
CA VAL A 79 -5.16 -2.82 24.89
C VAL A 79 -4.80 -1.72 23.89
N ALA A 80 -3.78 -0.88 24.17
CA ALA A 80 -3.34 0.16 23.27
C ALA A 80 -2.87 -0.42 21.91
N VAL A 81 -1.95 -1.39 21.95
CA VAL A 81 -1.43 -2.04 20.73
C VAL A 81 -2.54 -2.78 19.98
N GLY A 82 -3.38 -3.52 20.70
CA GLY A 82 -4.52 -4.23 20.10
C GLY A 82 -5.51 -3.27 19.42
N TYR A 83 -5.82 -2.15 20.06
CA TYR A 83 -6.66 -1.10 19.49
C TYR A 83 -6.04 -0.55 18.20
N TYR A 84 -4.77 -0.12 18.23
CA TYR A 84 -4.09 0.43 17.06
C TYR A 84 -4.06 -0.53 15.88
N MET A 85 -3.70 -1.80 16.13
CA MET A 85 -3.71 -2.80 15.07
C MET A 85 -5.10 -3.02 14.47
N CYS A 86 -6.14 -3.09 15.32
CA CYS A 86 -7.51 -3.28 14.87
C CYS A 86 -8.02 -2.09 14.05
N THR A 87 -7.78 -0.85 14.52
CA THR A 87 -8.26 0.35 13.82
C THR A 87 -7.52 0.57 12.51
N THR A 88 -6.23 0.30 12.45
CA THR A 88 -5.45 0.39 11.20
C THR A 88 -5.93 -0.63 10.16
N VAL A 89 -6.16 -1.89 10.55
CA VAL A 89 -6.73 -2.91 9.64
C VAL A 89 -8.13 -2.51 9.16
N LEU A 90 -8.98 -1.98 10.05
CA LEU A 90 -10.30 -1.48 9.68
C LEU A 90 -10.21 -0.27 8.73
N ALA A 91 -9.26 0.65 8.98
CA ALA A 91 -9.02 1.80 8.12
C ALA A 91 -8.63 1.37 6.70
N VAL A 92 -7.64 0.47 6.59
CA VAL A 92 -7.22 -0.11 5.30
C VAL A 92 -8.39 -0.79 4.60
N THR A 93 -9.18 -1.59 5.32
CA THR A 93 -10.36 -2.27 4.77
C THR A 93 -11.39 -1.26 4.23
N VAL A 94 -11.64 -0.17 4.96
CA VAL A 94 -12.53 0.92 4.50
C VAL A 94 -11.97 1.58 3.24
N GLY A 95 -10.67 1.85 3.18
CA GLY A 95 -9.99 2.41 2.01
C GLY A 95 -10.13 1.50 0.79
N LEU A 96 -9.86 0.21 0.94
CA LEU A 96 -10.01 -0.80 -0.11
C LEU A 96 -11.46 -0.89 -0.60
N ILE A 97 -12.44 -0.91 0.30
CA ILE A 97 -13.85 -0.94 -0.06
C ILE A 97 -14.22 0.32 -0.84
N ALA A 98 -13.84 1.50 -0.35
CA ALA A 98 -14.16 2.77 -0.99
C ALA A 98 -13.60 2.84 -2.43
N VAL A 99 -12.31 2.51 -2.61
CA VAL A 99 -11.66 2.58 -3.93
C VAL A 99 -12.15 1.50 -4.90
N ASN A 100 -12.52 0.32 -4.41
CA ASN A 100 -13.08 -0.75 -5.26
C ASN A 100 -14.54 -0.50 -5.67
N ILE A 101 -15.33 0.19 -4.83
CA ILE A 101 -16.70 0.59 -5.18
C ILE A 101 -16.69 1.78 -6.14
N LEU A 102 -15.93 2.81 -5.81
CA LEU A 102 -15.93 4.06 -6.57
C LEU A 102 -15.08 3.98 -7.85
N LYS A 103 -14.04 3.14 -7.86
CA LYS A 103 -13.16 2.87 -9.02
C LYS A 103 -12.61 4.14 -9.70
N PRO A 104 -11.94 5.03 -8.97
CA PRO A 104 -11.50 6.32 -9.53
C PRO A 104 -10.44 6.22 -10.62
N GLY A 105 -9.66 5.13 -10.66
CA GLY A 105 -8.60 4.90 -11.65
C GLY A 105 -9.06 4.17 -12.91
N VAL A 106 -10.30 3.68 -12.97
CA VAL A 106 -10.76 2.92 -14.13
C VAL A 106 -11.00 3.84 -15.33
N ASN A 107 -10.25 3.59 -16.41
CA ASN A 107 -10.49 4.24 -17.68
C ASN A 107 -11.78 3.68 -18.31
N LYS A 108 -12.80 4.54 -18.46
CA LYS A 108 -14.12 4.14 -18.96
C LYS A 108 -14.10 3.71 -20.41
N GLU A 109 -13.23 4.29 -21.24
CA GLU A 109 -13.10 3.93 -22.66
C GLU A 109 -12.49 2.53 -22.79
N LEU A 110 -11.44 2.25 -22.01
CA LEU A 110 -10.82 0.92 -21.99
C LEU A 110 -11.76 -0.15 -21.44
N ALA A 111 -12.53 0.18 -20.40
CA ALA A 111 -13.53 -0.72 -19.84
C ALA A 111 -14.65 -1.03 -20.86
N ALA A 112 -15.16 -0.02 -21.56
CA ALA A 112 -16.17 -0.18 -22.60
C ALA A 112 -15.63 -0.97 -23.82
N ALA A 113 -14.38 -0.73 -24.23
CA ALA A 113 -13.74 -1.48 -25.31
C ALA A 113 -13.54 -2.96 -24.93
N LYS A 114 -13.20 -3.24 -23.66
CA LYS A 114 -13.06 -4.62 -23.14
C LYS A 114 -14.42 -5.33 -23.11
N GLU A 115 -15.46 -4.69 -22.59
CA GLU A 115 -16.83 -5.24 -22.58
C GLU A 115 -17.31 -5.56 -24.00
N LYS A 116 -17.10 -4.63 -24.95
CA LYS A 116 -17.44 -4.83 -26.36
C LYS A 116 -16.68 -6.02 -26.98
N TRP A 117 -15.43 -6.25 -26.60
CA TRP A 117 -14.63 -7.40 -27.03
C TRP A 117 -15.11 -8.72 -26.40
N GLU A 118 -15.52 -8.71 -25.14
CA GLU A 118 -16.04 -9.89 -24.42
C GLU A 118 -17.37 -10.35 -25.02
N ASP A 119 -18.25 -9.44 -25.41
CA ASP A 119 -19.58 -9.72 -25.99
C ASP A 119 -19.54 -10.02 -27.49
N ALA A 120 -18.48 -9.64 -28.20
CA ALA A 120 -18.36 -9.81 -29.65
C ALA A 120 -18.06 -11.28 -30.07
N THR A 121 -18.58 -11.68 -31.20
CA THR A 121 -18.37 -13.03 -31.80
C THR A 121 -17.97 -12.91 -33.26
N GLY A 122 -17.22 -13.90 -33.77
CA GLY A 122 -16.84 -13.95 -35.21
C GLY A 122 -15.97 -12.76 -35.63
N ASP A 123 -16.25 -12.19 -36.80
CA ASP A 123 -15.49 -11.07 -37.38
C ASP A 123 -15.60 -9.77 -36.56
N GLU A 124 -16.67 -9.59 -35.77
CA GLU A 124 -16.83 -8.46 -34.87
C GLU A 124 -15.83 -8.54 -33.72
N LYS A 125 -15.49 -9.74 -33.25
CA LYS A 125 -14.52 -9.94 -32.20
C LYS A 125 -13.11 -9.52 -32.61
N VAL A 126 -12.72 -9.80 -33.85
CA VAL A 126 -11.42 -9.40 -34.41
C VAL A 126 -11.30 -7.87 -34.44
N LYS A 127 -12.35 -7.18 -34.89
CA LYS A 127 -12.36 -5.69 -34.91
C LYS A 127 -12.35 -5.09 -33.51
N ALA A 128 -13.11 -5.67 -32.58
CA ALA A 128 -13.12 -5.20 -31.17
C ALA A 128 -11.77 -5.45 -30.50
N GLU A 129 -11.07 -6.53 -30.84
CA GLU A 129 -9.73 -6.84 -30.36
C GLU A 129 -8.68 -5.86 -30.91
N GLU A 130 -8.76 -5.50 -32.20
CA GLU A 130 -7.90 -4.47 -32.79
C GLU A 130 -8.12 -3.10 -32.13
N GLU A 131 -9.38 -2.71 -31.90
CA GLU A 131 -9.74 -1.46 -31.22
C GLU A 131 -9.23 -1.44 -29.77
N LEU A 132 -9.40 -2.53 -29.02
CA LEU A 132 -8.92 -2.70 -27.65
C LEU A 132 -7.37 -2.64 -27.59
N ASN A 133 -6.69 -3.33 -28.52
CA ASN A 133 -5.23 -3.35 -28.56
C ASN A 133 -4.65 -2.00 -29.00
N ALA A 134 -5.28 -1.30 -29.93
CA ALA A 134 -4.90 0.06 -30.31
C ALA A 134 -5.04 1.04 -29.15
N LEU A 135 -6.12 0.94 -28.37
CA LEU A 135 -6.35 1.75 -27.18
C LEU A 135 -5.33 1.42 -26.10
N LYS A 136 -5.09 0.14 -25.81
CA LYS A 136 -4.04 -0.31 -24.88
C LYS A 136 -2.66 0.21 -25.30
N ALA A 137 -2.30 0.08 -26.57
CA ALA A 137 -1.01 0.54 -27.11
C ALA A 137 -0.86 2.06 -26.99
N SER A 138 -1.93 2.83 -27.22
CA SER A 138 -1.90 4.29 -27.05
C SER A 138 -1.69 4.69 -25.60
N ILE A 139 -2.34 4.00 -24.65
CA ILE A 139 -2.21 4.26 -23.22
C ILE A 139 -0.84 3.74 -22.73
N GLN A 140 -0.38 2.56 -23.19
CA GLN A 140 0.94 1.99 -22.87
C GLN A 140 2.08 2.92 -23.33
N LYS A 141 2.02 3.41 -24.56
CA LYS A 141 2.99 4.37 -25.07
C LYS A 141 3.12 5.60 -24.18
N ASN A 142 1.99 6.07 -23.64
CA ASN A 142 1.94 7.21 -22.73
C ASN A 142 2.55 6.90 -21.36
N LEU A 143 2.52 5.62 -20.95
CA LEU A 143 3.14 5.16 -19.70
C LEU A 143 4.63 4.84 -19.89
N ASP A 144 5.01 4.25 -21.04
CA ASP A 144 6.42 3.92 -21.35
C ASP A 144 7.25 5.18 -21.57
N ASP A 145 6.67 6.20 -22.16
CA ASP A 145 7.28 7.55 -22.22
C ASP A 145 7.43 8.14 -20.81
N SER A 146 6.70 7.61 -19.81
CA SER A 146 6.80 7.98 -18.39
C SER A 146 7.65 7.02 -17.54
N ALA A 147 7.93 5.80 -18.02
CA ALA A 147 8.55 4.70 -17.25
C ALA A 147 9.84 4.14 -17.90
N SER A 148 10.69 4.97 -18.46
CA SER A 148 11.88 4.53 -19.21
C SER A 148 12.97 3.77 -18.42
N SER A 149 12.65 3.15 -17.28
CA SER A 149 13.64 2.43 -16.45
C SER A 149 13.12 1.32 -15.56
N ASN A 150 12.09 0.53 -15.92
CA ASN A 150 11.65 -0.53 -15.02
C ASN A 150 11.79 -1.93 -15.61
N GLU A 151 12.84 -2.68 -15.19
CA GLU A 151 13.06 -4.10 -15.45
C GLU A 151 11.89 -4.97 -14.88
N GLU A 152 11.23 -4.54 -13.80
CA GLU A 152 10.13 -5.29 -13.17
C GLU A 152 8.82 -5.25 -13.99
N ALA A 153 8.51 -4.14 -14.65
CA ALA A 153 7.38 -4.08 -15.58
C ALA A 153 7.61 -4.99 -16.80
N ALA A 154 8.86 -5.10 -17.28
CA ALA A 154 9.25 -6.03 -18.32
C ALA A 154 9.08 -7.49 -17.86
N HIS A 155 9.43 -7.83 -16.62
CA HIS A 155 9.23 -9.16 -16.05
C HIS A 155 7.75 -9.53 -15.88
N ALA A 156 6.88 -8.58 -15.54
CA ALA A 156 5.43 -8.81 -15.43
C ALA A 156 4.79 -9.08 -16.80
N VAL A 157 5.16 -8.32 -17.82
CA VAL A 157 4.75 -8.56 -19.23
C VAL A 157 5.28 -9.90 -19.74
N GLU A 158 6.51 -10.27 -19.39
CA GLU A 158 7.08 -11.57 -19.74
C GLU A 158 6.33 -12.73 -19.05
N ALA A 159 5.92 -12.56 -17.79
CA ALA A 159 5.13 -13.55 -17.06
C ALA A 159 3.73 -13.76 -17.69
N GLU A 160 3.07 -12.68 -18.11
CA GLU A 160 1.76 -12.74 -18.78
C GLU A 160 1.88 -13.34 -20.19
N ASN A 161 2.93 -13.00 -20.94
CA ASN A 161 3.19 -13.63 -22.23
C ASN A 161 3.46 -15.13 -22.06
N LYS A 162 4.20 -15.55 -21.02
CA LYS A 162 4.40 -16.96 -20.68
C LYS A 162 3.08 -17.67 -20.36
N ARG A 163 2.11 -17.00 -19.71
CA ARG A 163 0.77 -17.56 -19.44
C ARG A 163 -0.03 -17.75 -20.73
N LYS A 164 -0.06 -16.75 -21.61
CA LYS A 164 -0.74 -16.82 -22.91
C LYS A 164 -0.15 -17.90 -23.80
N ASP A 165 1.17 -18.00 -23.84
CA ASP A 165 1.87 -19.04 -24.58
C ASP A 165 1.61 -20.44 -24.01
N ALA A 166 1.54 -20.56 -22.69
CA ALA A 166 1.22 -21.83 -22.02
C ALA A 166 -0.22 -22.27 -22.31
N ALA A 167 -1.20 -21.37 -22.30
CA ALA A 167 -2.59 -21.65 -22.65
C ALA A 167 -2.74 -22.08 -24.12
N LYS A 168 -2.08 -21.36 -25.03
CA LYS A 168 -2.07 -21.69 -26.48
C LYS A 168 -1.39 -23.04 -26.77
N ASN A 169 -0.31 -23.33 -26.02
CA ASN A 169 0.40 -24.61 -26.14
C ASN A 169 -0.45 -25.78 -25.65
N GLU A 170 -1.26 -25.58 -24.58
CA GLU A 170 -2.18 -26.60 -24.08
C GLU A 170 -3.30 -26.87 -25.09
N GLU A 171 -3.92 -25.84 -25.68
CA GLU A 171 -4.96 -25.98 -26.70
C GLU A 171 -4.45 -26.77 -27.92
N ALA A 172 -3.26 -26.39 -28.43
CA ALA A 172 -2.62 -27.11 -29.53
C ALA A 172 -2.24 -28.56 -29.16
N ALA A 173 -1.84 -28.82 -27.91
CA ALA A 173 -1.53 -30.19 -27.47
C ALA A 173 -2.80 -31.01 -27.28
N GLN A 174 -3.90 -30.40 -26.86
CA GLN A 174 -5.22 -31.05 -26.76
C GLN A 174 -5.77 -31.44 -28.11
N GLU A 175 -5.67 -30.59 -29.13
CA GLU A 175 -6.06 -30.92 -30.50
C GLU A 175 -5.26 -32.12 -31.05
N ARG A 176 -3.93 -32.09 -30.88
CA ARG A 176 -3.06 -33.23 -31.31
C ARG A 176 -3.41 -34.53 -30.59
N LYS A 177 -3.76 -34.47 -29.31
CA LYS A 177 -4.21 -35.64 -28.54
C LYS A 177 -5.53 -36.21 -29.10
N GLN A 178 -6.50 -35.36 -29.46
CA GLN A 178 -7.76 -35.76 -30.06
C GLN A 178 -7.56 -36.39 -31.46
N GLU A 179 -6.70 -35.79 -32.29
CA GLU A 179 -6.36 -36.32 -33.60
C GLU A 179 -5.67 -37.68 -33.51
N ALA A 180 -4.68 -37.83 -32.61
CA ALA A 180 -3.98 -39.09 -32.40
C ALA A 180 -4.92 -40.19 -31.89
N GLN A 181 -5.85 -39.84 -30.97
CA GLN A 181 -6.89 -40.76 -30.50
C GLN A 181 -7.84 -41.21 -31.65
N ALA A 182 -8.26 -40.28 -32.48
CA ALA A 182 -9.13 -40.59 -33.65
C ALA A 182 -8.42 -41.48 -34.68
N ALA A 183 -7.11 -41.22 -34.93
CA ALA A 183 -6.29 -42.04 -35.81
C ALA A 183 -6.14 -43.48 -35.28
N LEU A 184 -5.91 -43.64 -33.96
CA LEU A 184 -5.82 -44.96 -33.33
C LEU A 184 -7.13 -45.73 -33.42
N VAL A 185 -8.29 -45.09 -33.23
CA VAL A 185 -9.62 -45.73 -33.38
C VAL A 185 -9.79 -46.24 -34.82
N LYS A 186 -9.49 -45.39 -35.81
CA LYS A 186 -9.57 -45.78 -37.23
C LYS A 186 -8.64 -46.94 -37.58
N ALA A 187 -7.40 -46.95 -37.09
CA ALA A 187 -6.44 -48.03 -37.31
C ALA A 187 -6.92 -49.36 -36.68
N LYS A 188 -7.48 -49.33 -35.48
CA LYS A 188 -8.04 -50.50 -34.78
C LYS A 188 -9.30 -51.02 -35.50
N GLU A 189 -10.16 -50.18 -36.02
CA GLU A 189 -11.32 -50.58 -36.83
C GLU A 189 -10.90 -51.21 -38.15
N ALA A 190 -9.85 -50.73 -38.79
CA ALA A 190 -9.29 -51.33 -40.01
C ALA A 190 -8.68 -52.72 -39.74
N LEU A 191 -7.92 -52.88 -38.65
CA LEU A 191 -7.34 -54.14 -38.22
C LEU A 191 -8.42 -55.17 -37.86
N ALA A 192 -9.52 -54.74 -37.24
CA ALA A 192 -10.65 -55.62 -36.91
C ALA A 192 -11.31 -56.24 -38.14
N LYS A 193 -11.20 -55.60 -39.30
CA LYS A 193 -11.75 -56.12 -40.59
C LYS A 193 -10.81 -57.10 -41.26
N ASP A 194 -9.50 -57.04 -41.04
CA ASP A 194 -8.50 -57.93 -41.64
C ASP A 194 -7.33 -58.13 -40.65
N PRO A 195 -7.53 -59.04 -39.64
CA PRO A 195 -6.61 -59.17 -38.51
C PRO A 195 -5.23 -59.75 -38.86
N GLU A 196 -5.12 -60.47 -39.96
CA GLU A 196 -3.88 -61.13 -40.38
C GLU A 196 -2.98 -60.24 -41.25
N LYS A 197 -3.43 -59.04 -41.60
CA LYS A 197 -2.67 -58.13 -42.46
C LYS A 197 -1.59 -57.39 -41.66
N GLU A 198 -0.34 -57.81 -41.86
CA GLU A 198 0.84 -57.32 -41.17
C GLU A 198 0.98 -55.76 -41.26
N SER A 199 0.62 -55.16 -42.43
CA SER A 199 0.63 -53.71 -42.61
C SER A 199 -0.37 -52.96 -41.72
N LEU A 200 -1.51 -53.55 -41.36
CA LEU A 200 -2.50 -52.96 -40.46
C LEU A 200 -2.09 -53.08 -39.00
N GLN A 201 -1.42 -54.16 -38.62
CA GLN A 201 -0.83 -54.32 -37.29
C GLN A 201 0.25 -53.26 -37.05
N GLN A 202 1.09 -52.97 -38.06
CA GLN A 202 2.11 -51.94 -38.00
C GLN A 202 1.51 -50.53 -37.89
N GLN A 203 0.40 -50.23 -38.59
CA GLN A 203 -0.33 -48.97 -38.49
C GLN A 203 -0.94 -48.76 -37.08
N VAL A 204 -1.44 -49.81 -36.43
CA VAL A 204 -1.95 -49.72 -35.05
C VAL A 204 -0.82 -49.44 -34.08
N MET A 205 0.34 -50.12 -34.21
CA MET A 205 1.51 -49.86 -33.36
C MET A 205 2.01 -48.40 -33.50
N GLU A 206 2.05 -47.89 -34.71
CA GLU A 206 2.46 -46.51 -35.00
C GLU A 206 1.47 -45.50 -34.45
N ALA A 207 0.17 -45.75 -34.57
CA ALA A 207 -0.89 -44.92 -34.00
C ALA A 207 -0.90 -44.97 -32.45
N GLU A 208 -0.57 -46.09 -31.82
CA GLU A 208 -0.41 -46.21 -30.36
C GLU A 208 0.80 -45.42 -29.85
N ALA A 209 1.94 -45.49 -30.57
CA ALA A 209 3.13 -44.70 -30.24
C ALA A 209 2.87 -43.18 -30.39
N ASN A 210 2.15 -42.78 -31.44
CA ASN A 210 1.76 -41.39 -31.66
C ASN A 210 0.81 -40.87 -30.57
N LYS A 211 -0.15 -41.71 -30.13
CA LYS A 211 -1.06 -41.38 -29.04
C LYS A 211 -0.29 -41.22 -27.71
N ASP A 212 0.61 -42.12 -27.36
CA ASP A 212 1.43 -42.03 -26.13
C ASP A 212 2.29 -40.75 -26.13
N SER A 213 2.85 -40.38 -27.29
CA SER A 213 3.58 -39.14 -27.50
C SER A 213 2.70 -37.91 -27.31
N ALA A 214 1.49 -37.90 -27.86
CA ALA A 214 0.52 -36.81 -27.75
C ALA A 214 -0.01 -36.68 -26.31
N ASP A 215 -0.26 -37.78 -25.59
CA ASP A 215 -0.67 -37.78 -24.18
C ASP A 215 0.43 -37.19 -23.28
N LYS A 216 1.71 -37.50 -23.53
CA LYS A 216 2.85 -36.92 -22.81
C LYS A 216 3.02 -35.43 -23.10
N ALA A 217 2.83 -35.01 -24.35
CA ALA A 217 2.90 -33.61 -24.75
C ALA A 217 1.79 -32.78 -24.08
N TYR A 218 0.56 -33.34 -24.05
CA TYR A 218 -0.57 -32.71 -23.36
C TYR A 218 -0.33 -32.60 -21.86
N ALA A 219 0.11 -33.68 -21.21
CA ALA A 219 0.44 -33.64 -19.76
C ALA A 219 1.51 -32.59 -19.42
N LYS A 220 2.53 -32.44 -20.30
CA LYS A 220 3.55 -31.40 -20.15
C LYS A 220 2.99 -29.99 -20.34
N ALA A 221 2.10 -29.78 -21.32
CA ALA A 221 1.47 -28.49 -21.56
C ALA A 221 0.53 -28.08 -20.42
N VAL A 222 -0.26 -29.02 -19.87
CA VAL A 222 -1.07 -28.82 -18.67
C VAL A 222 -0.21 -28.47 -17.45
N ALA A 223 0.90 -29.18 -17.24
CA ALA A 223 1.83 -28.85 -16.16
C ALA A 223 2.46 -27.45 -16.31
N GLN A 224 2.78 -27.03 -17.54
CA GLN A 224 3.26 -25.68 -17.84
C GLN A 224 2.20 -24.62 -17.62
N ARG A 225 0.94 -24.88 -18.00
CA ARG A 225 -0.18 -23.96 -17.74
C ARG A 225 -0.45 -23.84 -16.24
N ASN A 226 -0.48 -24.96 -15.52
CA ASN A 226 -0.70 -24.96 -14.08
C ASN A 226 0.43 -24.20 -13.35
N ALA A 227 1.69 -24.36 -13.79
CA ALA A 227 2.81 -23.57 -13.27
C ALA A 227 2.72 -22.07 -13.62
N ALA A 228 2.05 -21.72 -14.73
CA ALA A 228 1.88 -20.35 -15.19
C ALA A 228 0.59 -19.66 -14.69
N GLY A 229 -0.42 -20.42 -14.24
CA GLY A 229 -1.75 -19.87 -14.03
C GLY A 229 -2.70 -20.63 -13.11
N GLU A 230 -2.21 -21.25 -12.02
CA GLU A 230 -3.14 -21.68 -10.97
C GLU A 230 -3.89 -20.48 -10.41
N GLU A 231 -5.23 -20.53 -10.37
CA GLU A 231 -6.01 -19.68 -9.48
C GLU A 231 -5.54 -19.99 -8.06
N LYS A 232 -4.69 -19.12 -7.52
CA LYS A 232 -4.13 -19.30 -6.19
C LYS A 232 -5.28 -19.38 -5.19
N THR A 233 -5.33 -20.46 -4.45
CA THR A 233 -6.29 -20.61 -3.35
C THR A 233 -5.98 -19.56 -2.26
N ILE A 234 -6.95 -19.31 -1.37
CA ILE A 234 -6.71 -18.45 -0.19
C ILE A 234 -5.51 -18.94 0.62
N TRP A 235 -5.28 -20.26 0.66
CA TRP A 235 -4.13 -20.86 1.34
C TRP A 235 -2.81 -20.54 0.65
N ASP A 236 -2.75 -20.58 -0.67
CA ASP A 236 -1.55 -20.22 -1.45
C ASP A 236 -1.24 -18.72 -1.28
N ILE A 237 -2.29 -17.89 -1.20
CA ILE A 237 -2.12 -16.46 -0.91
C ILE A 237 -1.53 -16.25 0.48
N LEU A 238 -2.07 -16.93 1.50
CA LEU A 238 -1.58 -16.84 2.88
C LEU A 238 -0.14 -17.37 3.01
N GLU A 239 0.17 -18.50 2.36
CA GLU A 239 1.52 -19.05 2.32
C GLU A 239 2.52 -18.07 1.70
N ASN A 240 2.18 -17.49 0.54
CA ASN A 240 3.03 -16.49 -0.11
C ASN A 240 3.25 -15.26 0.77
N ILE A 241 2.20 -14.75 1.44
CA ILE A 241 2.33 -13.61 2.36
C ILE A 241 3.24 -13.98 3.53
N LEU A 242 3.07 -15.16 4.14
CA LEU A 242 3.94 -15.62 5.23
C LEU A 242 5.41 -15.75 4.78
N LEU A 243 5.64 -16.25 3.57
CA LEU A 243 6.98 -16.33 3.00
C LEU A 243 7.58 -14.95 2.70
N MET A 244 6.75 -13.98 2.27
CA MET A 244 7.18 -12.59 2.06
C MET A 244 7.54 -11.86 3.36
N LEU A 245 7.04 -12.30 4.51
CA LEU A 245 7.36 -11.70 5.82
C LEU A 245 8.72 -12.14 6.37
N VAL A 246 9.32 -13.20 5.82
CA VAL A 246 10.56 -13.79 6.32
C VAL A 246 11.60 -13.82 5.20
N THR A 247 12.85 -13.56 5.52
CA THR A 247 13.97 -13.61 4.57
C THR A 247 15.12 -14.42 5.13
N ASP A 248 15.88 -15.06 4.26
CA ASP A 248 17.15 -15.71 4.56
C ASP A 248 18.32 -14.71 4.63
N ASN A 249 18.13 -13.51 4.04
CA ASN A 249 19.20 -12.51 3.95
C ASN A 249 18.64 -11.07 3.98
N LEU A 250 18.77 -10.42 5.15
CA LEU A 250 18.30 -9.03 5.35
C LEU A 250 19.01 -8.02 4.42
N PHE A 251 20.30 -8.22 4.12
CA PHE A 251 21.02 -7.32 3.23
C PHE A 251 20.54 -7.44 1.78
N LYS A 252 20.23 -8.65 1.35
CA LYS A 252 19.61 -8.89 0.04
C LYS A 252 18.25 -8.22 -0.04
N SER A 253 17.40 -8.42 0.96
CA SER A 253 16.09 -7.78 1.04
C SER A 253 16.19 -6.24 1.03
N ALA A 254 17.21 -5.68 1.69
CA ALA A 254 17.45 -4.24 1.68
C ALA A 254 17.90 -3.73 0.28
N ALA A 255 18.77 -4.48 -0.41
CA ALA A 255 19.24 -4.14 -1.74
C ALA A 255 18.14 -4.24 -2.82
N GLU A 256 17.25 -5.22 -2.67
CA GLU A 256 16.10 -5.45 -3.55
C GLU A 256 14.84 -4.65 -3.14
N MET A 257 14.96 -3.76 -2.15
CA MET A 257 13.84 -2.96 -1.61
C MET A 257 12.65 -3.80 -1.11
N SER A 258 12.89 -5.07 -0.78
CA SER A 258 11.89 -5.96 -0.17
C SER A 258 11.73 -5.61 1.31
N LEU A 259 10.81 -4.70 1.61
CA LEU A 259 10.75 -4.03 2.91
C LEU A 259 9.96 -4.81 3.97
N LEU A 260 9.03 -5.67 3.57
CA LEU A 260 8.22 -6.46 4.51
C LEU A 260 9.08 -7.28 5.51
N PRO A 261 10.09 -8.07 5.07
CA PRO A 261 10.96 -8.79 6.00
C PRO A 261 11.76 -7.86 6.91
N LEU A 262 12.17 -6.70 6.40
CA LEU A 262 12.93 -5.71 7.18
C LEU A 262 12.08 -5.10 8.29
N ILE A 263 10.80 -4.80 8.01
CA ILE A 263 9.84 -4.29 9.00
C ILE A 263 9.60 -5.35 10.08
N VAL A 264 9.31 -6.59 9.69
CA VAL A 264 9.08 -7.70 10.64
C VAL A 264 10.30 -7.93 11.52
N PHE A 265 11.50 -7.99 10.93
CA PHE A 265 12.75 -8.08 11.69
C PHE A 265 12.91 -6.91 12.66
N SER A 266 12.64 -5.68 12.21
CA SER A 266 12.77 -4.47 13.03
C SER A 266 11.83 -4.50 14.24
N ILE A 267 10.59 -4.94 14.06
CA ILE A 267 9.61 -5.10 15.14
C ILE A 267 10.10 -6.12 16.17
N ILE A 268 10.47 -7.32 15.71
CA ILE A 268 10.91 -8.43 16.60
C ILE A 268 12.20 -8.04 17.32
N PHE A 269 13.19 -7.50 16.61
CA PHE A 269 14.47 -7.12 17.19
C PHE A 269 14.33 -5.99 18.21
N ALA A 270 13.58 -4.95 17.88
CA ALA A 270 13.32 -3.85 18.84
C ALA A 270 12.54 -4.34 20.05
N ALA A 271 11.51 -5.17 19.89
CA ALA A 271 10.77 -5.77 21.00
C ALA A 271 11.71 -6.59 21.92
N MET A 272 12.64 -7.36 21.34
CA MET A 272 13.65 -8.08 22.11
C MET A 272 14.56 -7.11 22.89
N LEU A 273 15.04 -6.04 22.25
CA LEU A 273 15.89 -5.04 22.94
C LEU A 273 15.17 -4.42 24.13
N THR A 274 13.86 -4.13 24.05
CA THR A 274 13.10 -3.56 25.18
C THR A 274 13.12 -4.48 26.41
N THR A 275 13.22 -5.80 26.22
CA THR A 275 13.24 -6.78 27.33
C THR A 275 14.60 -6.91 28.01
N MET A 276 15.68 -6.41 27.38
CA MET A 276 17.06 -6.56 27.87
C MET A 276 17.48 -5.41 28.82
N GLY A 277 16.70 -4.33 28.89
CA GLY A 277 16.93 -3.19 29.79
C GLY A 277 18.29 -2.53 29.57
N ASP A 278 18.95 -2.19 30.67
CA ASP A 278 20.22 -1.43 30.64
C ASP A 278 21.37 -2.10 29.91
N LYS A 279 21.30 -3.43 29.72
CA LYS A 279 22.36 -4.20 29.03
C LYS A 279 22.56 -3.77 27.57
N VAL A 280 21.52 -3.22 26.95
CA VAL A 280 21.53 -2.81 25.54
C VAL A 280 21.36 -1.29 25.35
N PHE A 281 21.56 -0.51 26.41
CA PHE A 281 21.38 0.94 26.39
C PHE A 281 22.15 1.63 25.24
N ALA A 282 23.37 1.19 24.94
CA ALA A 282 24.16 1.76 23.84
C ALA A 282 23.50 1.53 22.48
N ILE A 283 22.93 0.32 22.23
CA ILE A 283 22.27 -0.03 20.95
C ILE A 283 20.97 0.75 20.82
N THR A 284 20.13 0.78 21.85
CA THR A 284 18.85 1.51 21.84
C THR A 284 19.05 3.01 21.64
N ARG A 285 20.08 3.58 22.30
CA ARG A 285 20.47 4.97 22.11
C ARG A 285 20.96 5.24 20.68
N MET A 286 21.76 4.33 20.11
CA MET A 286 22.26 4.46 18.74
C MET A 286 21.10 4.43 17.72
N ILE A 287 20.12 3.52 17.88
CA ILE A 287 18.95 3.44 17.00
C ILE A 287 18.15 4.74 17.05
N ASN A 288 17.86 5.26 18.24
CA ASN A 288 17.11 6.50 18.41
C ASN A 288 17.86 7.71 17.84
N GLN A 289 19.18 7.78 18.00
CA GLN A 289 20.00 8.83 17.42
C GLN A 289 20.10 8.72 15.90
N ALA A 290 20.21 7.50 15.34
CA ALA A 290 20.18 7.25 13.91
C ALA A 290 18.84 7.67 13.31
N ASN A 291 17.72 7.28 13.95
CA ASN A 291 16.39 7.72 13.54
C ASN A 291 16.27 9.26 13.52
N ALA A 292 16.70 9.93 14.59
CA ALA A 292 16.67 11.39 14.66
C ALA A 292 17.52 12.06 13.54
N ALA A 293 18.71 11.50 13.25
CA ALA A 293 19.56 11.99 12.16
C ALA A 293 18.92 11.78 10.78
N LEU A 294 18.34 10.60 10.54
CA LEU A 294 17.61 10.28 9.30
C LEU A 294 16.39 11.18 9.13
N MET A 295 15.63 11.43 10.20
CA MET A 295 14.52 12.38 10.18
C MET A 295 14.97 13.80 9.84
N SER A 296 16.12 14.24 10.37
CA SER A 296 16.69 15.54 10.00
C SER A 296 17.08 15.60 8.52
N PHE A 297 17.57 14.48 7.98
CA PHE A 297 17.88 14.38 6.55
C PHE A 297 16.61 14.39 5.68
N VAL A 298 15.55 13.69 6.08
CA VAL A 298 14.24 13.79 5.42
C VAL A 298 13.74 15.23 5.41
N MET A 299 13.83 15.94 6.53
CA MET A 299 13.45 17.37 6.59
C MET A 299 14.29 18.24 5.64
N LEU A 300 15.56 17.92 5.45
CA LEU A 300 16.40 18.57 4.44
C LEU A 300 15.89 18.30 3.02
N LEU A 301 15.53 17.05 2.71
CA LEU A 301 14.92 16.69 1.42
C LEU A 301 13.57 17.39 1.21
N MET A 302 12.76 17.49 2.27
CA MET A 302 11.48 18.19 2.19
C MET A 302 11.63 19.70 1.90
N ASN A 303 12.73 20.33 2.26
CA ASN A 303 12.99 21.72 1.87
C ASN A 303 13.17 21.89 0.34
N ILE A 304 13.62 20.86 -0.36
CA ILE A 304 13.72 20.86 -1.83
C ILE A 304 12.50 20.21 -2.50
N ALA A 305 11.60 19.61 -1.74
CA ALA A 305 10.40 18.96 -2.25
C ALA A 305 9.55 19.87 -3.17
N PRO A 306 9.34 21.18 -2.91
CA PRO A 306 8.61 22.03 -3.84
C PRO A 306 9.18 22.01 -5.27
N ILE A 307 10.51 21.94 -5.42
CA ILE A 307 11.16 21.85 -6.74
C ILE A 307 10.92 20.49 -7.37
N GLY A 308 11.12 19.40 -6.60
CA GLY A 308 10.87 18.03 -7.08
C GLY A 308 9.42 17.81 -7.49
N ILE A 309 8.47 18.26 -6.66
CA ILE A 309 7.03 18.18 -6.92
C ILE A 309 6.66 19.02 -8.15
N PHE A 310 7.20 20.25 -8.27
CA PHE A 310 7.02 21.04 -9.48
C PHE A 310 7.44 20.24 -10.72
N CYS A 311 8.62 19.65 -10.71
CA CYS A 311 9.14 18.89 -11.84
C CYS A 311 8.26 17.69 -12.20
N LEU A 312 7.82 16.91 -11.20
CA LEU A 312 6.95 15.75 -11.40
C LEU A 312 5.57 16.15 -11.93
N VAL A 313 4.94 17.15 -11.33
CA VAL A 313 3.61 17.59 -11.70
C VAL A 313 3.63 18.27 -13.07
N ALA A 314 4.61 19.16 -13.34
CA ALA A 314 4.73 19.85 -14.61
C ALA A 314 4.93 18.88 -15.79
N SER A 315 5.77 17.85 -15.61
CA SER A 315 5.98 16.86 -16.67
C SER A 315 4.70 16.07 -16.95
N LYS A 316 3.98 15.61 -15.93
CA LYS A 316 2.71 14.88 -16.10
C LYS A 316 1.61 15.71 -16.73
N PHE A 317 1.44 16.96 -16.31
CA PHE A 317 0.49 17.87 -16.94
C PHE A 317 0.87 18.25 -18.37
N GLY A 318 2.19 18.41 -18.64
CA GLY A 318 2.70 18.64 -19.99
C GLY A 318 2.40 17.48 -20.93
N GLU A 319 2.67 16.26 -20.50
CA GLU A 319 2.33 15.01 -21.24
C GLU A 319 0.83 14.95 -21.52
N ALA A 320 -0.01 15.07 -20.48
CA ALA A 320 -1.48 15.01 -20.63
C ALA A 320 -2.04 16.12 -21.56
N ASN A 321 -1.42 17.31 -21.56
CA ASN A 321 -1.83 18.40 -22.45
C ASN A 321 -1.47 18.12 -23.91
N LEU A 322 -0.24 17.65 -24.17
CA LEU A 322 0.18 17.28 -25.53
C LEU A 322 -0.68 16.17 -26.13
N GLU A 323 -1.21 15.27 -25.28
CA GLU A 323 -2.09 14.17 -25.66
C GLU A 323 -3.58 14.58 -25.72
N GLY A 324 -3.94 15.78 -25.30
CA GLY A 324 -5.33 16.23 -25.23
C GLY A 324 -6.17 15.60 -24.09
N LYS A 325 -5.52 15.01 -23.08
CA LYS A 325 -6.15 14.24 -21.97
C LYS A 325 -6.26 15.00 -20.65
N LEU A 326 -6.00 16.30 -20.63
CA LEU A 326 -6.04 17.11 -19.39
C LEU A 326 -7.37 17.02 -18.63
N ALA A 327 -8.49 17.04 -19.35
CA ALA A 327 -9.81 17.01 -18.73
C ALA A 327 -10.09 15.64 -18.08
N GLU A 328 -9.65 14.55 -18.72
CA GLU A 328 -9.76 13.19 -18.19
C GLU A 328 -8.92 13.04 -16.93
N MET A 329 -7.65 13.45 -16.97
CA MET A 329 -6.76 13.42 -15.82
C MET A 329 -7.29 14.25 -14.64
N ALA A 330 -7.78 15.46 -14.88
CA ALA A 330 -8.38 16.30 -13.84
C ALA A 330 -9.65 15.66 -13.24
N GLY A 331 -10.47 15.00 -14.07
CA GLY A 331 -11.64 14.26 -13.63
C GLY A 331 -11.29 13.05 -12.75
N GLN A 332 -10.28 12.26 -13.13
CA GLN A 332 -9.77 11.12 -12.36
C GLN A 332 -9.24 11.58 -11.00
N GLN A 333 -8.43 12.65 -10.96
CA GLN A 333 -7.90 13.22 -9.72
C GLN A 333 -9.00 13.74 -8.79
N GLY A 334 -9.99 14.43 -9.33
CA GLY A 334 -11.14 14.90 -8.55
C GLY A 334 -11.90 13.74 -7.93
N PHE A 335 -12.12 12.66 -8.69
CA PHE A 335 -12.84 11.50 -8.21
C PHE A 335 -12.00 10.68 -7.20
N TYR A 336 -10.68 10.62 -7.38
CA TYR A 336 -9.75 10.06 -6.40
C TYR A 336 -9.80 10.81 -5.05
N ILE A 337 -9.73 12.16 -5.08
CA ILE A 337 -9.88 12.98 -3.87
C ILE A 337 -11.18 12.64 -3.13
N ILE A 338 -12.31 12.62 -3.85
CA ILE A 338 -13.61 12.29 -3.26
C ILE A 338 -13.58 10.88 -2.64
N THR A 339 -12.98 9.91 -3.33
CA THR A 339 -12.88 8.52 -2.84
C THR A 339 -12.11 8.46 -1.51
N ILE A 340 -10.96 9.13 -1.42
CA ILE A 340 -10.17 9.18 -0.20
C ILE A 340 -10.93 9.91 0.92
N LEU A 341 -11.55 11.05 0.63
CA LEU A 341 -12.30 11.80 1.63
C LEU A 341 -13.51 11.03 2.16
N VAL A 342 -14.21 10.27 1.30
CA VAL A 342 -15.29 9.37 1.70
C VAL A 342 -14.77 8.26 2.62
N GLY A 343 -13.64 7.63 2.27
CA GLY A 343 -12.99 6.62 3.10
C GLY A 343 -12.57 7.16 4.47
N LEU A 344 -11.84 8.28 4.50
CA LEU A 344 -11.39 8.94 5.74
C LEU A 344 -12.58 9.41 6.59
N GLY A 345 -13.60 10.00 5.96
CA GLY A 345 -14.81 10.43 6.64
C GLY A 345 -15.58 9.25 7.24
N PHE A 346 -15.73 8.15 6.51
CA PHE A 346 -16.36 6.94 7.04
C PHE A 346 -15.56 6.37 8.21
N HIS A 347 -14.24 6.25 8.07
CA HIS A 347 -13.40 5.76 9.16
C HIS A 347 -13.52 6.64 10.40
N MET A 348 -13.43 7.96 10.26
CA MET A 348 -13.51 8.91 11.36
C MET A 348 -14.87 8.90 12.07
N PHE A 349 -15.97 9.06 11.30
CA PHE A 349 -17.30 9.29 11.85
C PHE A 349 -18.12 8.02 12.06
N VAL A 350 -17.73 6.88 11.46
CA VAL A 350 -18.41 5.61 11.66
C VAL A 350 -17.52 4.68 12.48
N THR A 351 -16.33 4.33 11.99
CA THR A 351 -15.49 3.32 12.62
C THR A 351 -14.96 3.78 14.00
N LEU A 352 -14.32 4.96 14.06
CA LEU A 352 -13.75 5.47 15.32
C LEU A 352 -14.84 5.92 16.30
N PHE A 353 -15.98 6.47 15.81
CA PHE A 353 -17.13 6.79 16.67
C PHE A 353 -17.73 5.54 17.27
N PHE A 354 -17.87 4.48 16.46
CA PHE A 354 -18.37 3.18 16.96
C PHE A 354 -17.40 2.58 17.97
N ALA A 355 -16.10 2.56 17.70
CA ALA A 355 -15.08 2.07 18.63
C ALA A 355 -15.14 2.82 19.96
N TYR A 356 -15.15 4.16 19.92
CA TYR A 356 -15.29 4.96 21.12
C TYR A 356 -16.55 4.61 21.93
N TRP A 357 -17.71 4.62 21.28
CA TRP A 357 -18.98 4.29 21.93
C TRP A 357 -19.00 2.86 22.50
N PHE A 358 -18.49 1.90 21.73
CA PHE A 358 -18.50 0.50 22.11
C PHE A 358 -17.70 0.23 23.38
N PHE A 359 -16.50 0.78 23.48
CA PHE A 359 -15.62 0.54 24.61
C PHE A 359 -15.88 1.46 25.81
N THR A 360 -16.19 2.74 25.58
CA THR A 360 -16.37 3.72 26.66
C THR A 360 -17.80 3.90 27.12
N ARG A 361 -18.78 3.51 26.28
CA ARG A 361 -20.22 3.77 26.46
C ARG A 361 -20.58 5.24 26.57
N LYS A 362 -19.68 6.15 26.21
CA LYS A 362 -19.89 7.60 26.22
C LYS A 362 -20.29 8.09 24.80
N ASN A 363 -20.82 9.32 24.73
CA ASN A 363 -21.27 9.92 23.48
C ASN A 363 -20.09 10.35 22.60
N PRO A 364 -19.89 9.78 21.39
CA PRO A 364 -18.77 10.10 20.51
C PRO A 364 -18.84 11.53 19.93
N ILE A 365 -20.05 12.10 19.77
CA ILE A 365 -20.21 13.47 19.26
C ILE A 365 -19.69 14.48 20.29
N THR A 366 -19.97 14.26 21.57
CA THR A 366 -19.45 15.10 22.64
C THR A 366 -17.93 14.98 22.73
N PHE A 367 -17.41 13.76 22.61
CA PHE A 367 -15.96 13.52 22.58
C PHE A 367 -15.29 14.23 21.40
N PHE A 368 -15.83 14.12 20.20
CA PHE A 368 -15.32 14.82 19.03
C PHE A 368 -15.30 16.35 19.23
N LYS A 369 -16.36 16.91 19.81
CA LYS A 369 -16.40 18.35 20.14
C LYS A 369 -15.29 18.74 21.13
N ASN A 370 -15.02 17.92 22.14
CA ASN A 370 -13.97 18.16 23.12
C ASN A 370 -12.57 18.10 22.47
N MET A 371 -12.38 17.19 21.49
CA MET A 371 -11.12 17.03 20.76
C MET A 371 -11.00 17.93 19.51
N SER A 372 -12.03 18.72 19.17
CA SER A 372 -12.08 19.49 17.92
C SER A 372 -10.90 20.43 17.71
N GLN A 373 -10.39 21.06 18.78
CA GLN A 373 -9.22 21.94 18.71
C GLN A 373 -7.97 21.14 18.28
N ALA A 374 -7.75 19.95 18.85
CA ALA A 374 -6.66 19.08 18.47
C ALA A 374 -6.79 18.63 17.00
N VAL A 375 -7.99 18.19 16.59
CA VAL A 375 -8.29 17.77 15.21
C VAL A 375 -8.03 18.90 14.21
N LEU A 376 -8.48 20.13 14.51
CA LEU A 376 -8.24 21.30 13.66
C LEU A 376 -6.77 21.72 13.63
N THR A 377 -6.05 21.57 14.74
CA THR A 377 -4.62 21.82 14.78
C THR A 377 -3.87 20.78 13.94
N ALA A 378 -4.23 19.50 14.03
CA ALA A 378 -3.67 18.43 13.21
C ALA A 378 -3.92 18.67 11.71
N PHE A 379 -5.14 19.06 11.35
CA PHE A 379 -5.47 19.46 9.98
C PHE A 379 -4.61 20.65 9.50
N SER A 380 -4.35 21.62 10.36
CA SER A 380 -3.57 22.81 10.01
C SER A 380 -2.08 22.51 9.86
N THR A 381 -1.53 21.72 10.76
CA THR A 381 -0.09 21.41 10.82
C THR A 381 0.33 20.27 9.90
N ALA A 382 -0.61 19.40 9.51
CA ALA A 382 -0.34 18.13 8.83
C ALA A 382 0.70 17.26 9.60
N SER A 383 0.77 17.38 10.92
CA SER A 383 1.75 16.70 11.77
C SER A 383 1.14 16.27 13.11
N SER A 384 1.00 14.97 13.32
CA SER A 384 0.54 14.41 14.60
C SER A 384 1.50 14.76 15.74
N SER A 385 2.82 14.73 15.49
CA SER A 385 3.83 15.04 16.47
C SER A 385 3.82 16.53 16.88
N ALA A 386 3.68 17.45 15.92
CA ALA A 386 3.57 18.88 16.21
C ALA A 386 2.27 19.23 16.96
N THR A 387 1.20 18.46 16.74
CA THR A 387 -0.10 18.65 17.39
C THR A 387 -0.17 18.03 18.78
N LEU A 388 0.75 17.12 19.12
CA LEU A 388 0.71 16.31 20.33
C LEU A 388 0.45 17.11 21.63
N PRO A 389 1.09 18.28 21.88
CA PRO A 389 0.81 19.07 23.10
C PRO A 389 -0.66 19.51 23.19
N VAL A 390 -1.24 19.96 22.07
CA VAL A 390 -2.66 20.38 22.02
C VAL A 390 -3.59 19.18 22.17
N THR A 391 -3.22 18.03 21.60
CA THR A 391 -3.98 16.79 21.75
C THR A 391 -4.02 16.35 23.22
N MET A 392 -2.88 16.42 23.91
CA MET A 392 -2.78 16.08 25.32
C MET A 392 -3.60 17.03 26.21
N GLU A 393 -3.52 18.33 25.97
CA GLU A 393 -4.33 19.34 26.67
C GLU A 393 -5.84 19.07 26.49
N CYS A 394 -6.29 18.90 25.24
CA CYS A 394 -7.70 18.61 24.96
C CYS A 394 -8.16 17.28 25.59
N ALA A 395 -7.31 16.26 25.59
CA ALA A 395 -7.63 14.96 26.18
C ALA A 395 -7.83 15.07 27.71
N VAL A 396 -6.96 15.77 28.41
CA VAL A 396 -7.03 15.92 29.88
C VAL A 396 -8.13 16.92 30.26
N ASP A 397 -8.02 18.16 29.76
CA ASP A 397 -8.81 19.28 30.28
C ASP A 397 -10.26 19.30 29.76
N LYS A 398 -10.50 18.78 28.52
CA LYS A 398 -11.82 18.83 27.89
C LYS A 398 -12.50 17.48 27.83
N ALA A 399 -11.74 16.42 27.53
CA ALA A 399 -12.31 15.07 27.39
C ALA A 399 -12.29 14.28 28.71
N GLY A 400 -11.54 14.74 29.74
CA GLY A 400 -11.49 14.11 31.07
C GLY A 400 -10.78 12.75 31.07
N ILE A 401 -9.78 12.58 30.19
CA ILE A 401 -8.90 11.40 30.15
C ILE A 401 -7.78 11.62 31.19
N SER A 402 -7.41 10.58 31.92
CA SER A 402 -6.34 10.69 32.92
C SER A 402 -5.00 11.10 32.29
N GLU A 403 -4.21 11.88 33.02
CA GLU A 403 -2.86 12.24 32.59
C GLU A 403 -1.97 11.01 32.33
N LYS A 404 -2.17 9.93 33.09
CA LYS A 404 -1.43 8.67 32.97
C LYS A 404 -1.70 8.02 31.61
N SER A 405 -2.96 7.88 31.22
CA SER A 405 -3.33 7.37 29.90
C SER A 405 -2.86 8.29 28.77
N THR A 406 -3.09 9.58 28.91
CA THR A 406 -2.71 10.60 27.93
C THR A 406 -1.20 10.62 27.66
N LYS A 407 -0.37 10.64 28.72
CA LYS A 407 1.09 10.64 28.61
C LYS A 407 1.66 9.33 28.04
N PHE A 408 0.93 8.22 28.19
CA PHE A 408 1.36 6.92 27.66
C PHE A 408 0.90 6.72 26.21
N VAL A 409 -0.41 6.91 25.94
CA VAL A 409 -1.03 6.49 24.68
C VAL A 409 -0.79 7.49 23.53
N LEU A 410 -0.93 8.79 23.79
CA LEU A 410 -0.87 9.78 22.70
C LEU A 410 0.51 9.90 22.03
N PRO A 411 1.65 9.92 22.77
CA PRO A 411 2.96 9.95 22.12
C PRO A 411 3.23 8.67 21.32
N LEU A 412 2.72 7.54 21.79
CA LEU A 412 2.81 6.25 21.12
C LEU A 412 1.98 6.25 19.82
N GLY A 413 0.72 6.69 19.92
CA GLY A 413 -0.20 6.77 18.79
C GLY A 413 0.34 7.67 17.67
N ALA A 414 0.87 8.83 18.02
CA ALA A 414 1.44 9.78 17.06
C ALA A 414 2.57 9.20 16.18
N THR A 415 3.08 8.00 16.50
CA THR A 415 4.15 7.32 15.75
C THR A 415 3.73 5.97 15.16
N ILE A 416 2.82 5.23 15.79
CA ILE A 416 2.45 3.88 15.34
C ILE A 416 0.97 3.73 14.94
N ASN A 417 0.10 4.67 15.29
CA ASN A 417 -1.32 4.60 14.95
C ASN A 417 -1.66 5.58 13.83
N MET A 418 -1.32 5.22 12.61
CA MET A 418 -1.53 6.08 11.44
C MET A 418 -2.64 5.54 10.53
N ASP A 419 -3.85 5.40 11.10
CA ASP A 419 -5.03 4.86 10.42
C ASP A 419 -5.36 5.57 9.11
N GLY A 420 -5.36 6.91 9.11
CA GLY A 420 -5.61 7.71 7.92
C GLY A 420 -4.53 7.54 6.85
N THR A 421 -3.27 7.37 7.27
CA THR A 421 -2.15 7.12 6.36
C THR A 421 -2.27 5.73 5.74
N ALA A 422 -2.51 4.69 6.54
CA ALA A 422 -2.69 3.32 6.05
C ALA A 422 -3.86 3.20 5.06
N LEU A 423 -5.01 3.83 5.37
CA LEU A 423 -6.18 3.89 4.49
C LEU A 423 -5.81 4.54 3.15
N TYR A 424 -5.14 5.68 3.21
CA TYR A 424 -4.73 6.43 2.03
C TYR A 424 -3.77 5.62 1.17
N GLU A 425 -2.73 5.04 1.75
CA GLU A 425 -1.72 4.25 1.03
C GLU A 425 -2.35 3.06 0.31
N ALA A 426 -3.22 2.32 0.99
CA ALA A 426 -3.93 1.21 0.38
C ALA A 426 -4.83 1.65 -0.78
N ALA A 427 -5.63 2.70 -0.58
CA ALA A 427 -6.53 3.20 -1.61
C ALA A 427 -5.79 3.85 -2.79
N ALA A 428 -4.67 4.55 -2.54
CA ALA A 428 -3.83 5.14 -3.58
C ALA A 428 -3.14 4.07 -4.43
N ALA A 429 -2.60 3.01 -3.81
CA ALA A 429 -1.99 1.91 -4.55
C ALA A 429 -3.01 1.20 -5.44
N ILE A 430 -4.25 0.96 -4.95
CA ILE A 430 -5.34 0.41 -5.78
C ILE A 430 -5.73 1.37 -6.90
N PHE A 431 -5.81 2.68 -6.64
CA PHE A 431 -6.08 3.69 -7.66
C PHE A 431 -5.03 3.63 -8.79
N ILE A 432 -3.76 3.56 -8.43
CA ILE A 432 -2.66 3.40 -9.38
C ILE A 432 -2.78 2.07 -10.13
N ALA A 433 -3.07 0.96 -9.41
CA ALA A 433 -3.26 -0.34 -10.02
C ALA A 433 -4.43 -0.36 -11.01
N GLN A 434 -5.54 0.32 -10.72
CA GLN A 434 -6.68 0.48 -11.64
C GLN A 434 -6.30 1.19 -12.95
N ILE A 435 -5.28 2.06 -12.92
CA ILE A 435 -4.78 2.73 -14.12
C ILE A 435 -3.80 1.83 -14.88
N TYR A 436 -2.84 1.22 -14.19
CA TYR A 436 -1.70 0.53 -14.79
C TYR A 436 -2.00 -0.91 -15.21
N PHE A 437 -2.70 -1.69 -14.39
CA PHE A 437 -2.90 -3.13 -14.65
C PHE A 437 -3.68 -3.42 -15.93
N PRO A 438 -4.78 -2.70 -16.26
CA PRO A 438 -5.49 -2.94 -17.51
C PRO A 438 -4.63 -2.72 -18.77
N ILE A 439 -3.58 -1.90 -18.64
CA ILE A 439 -2.68 -1.54 -19.74
C ILE A 439 -1.57 -2.56 -19.87
N THR A 440 -0.98 -3.00 -18.76
CA THR A 440 0.07 -4.03 -18.74
C THR A 440 -0.50 -5.45 -18.92
N GLY A 441 -1.83 -5.61 -19.05
CA GLY A 441 -2.48 -6.90 -19.17
C GLY A 441 -2.57 -7.67 -17.86
N GLN A 442 -2.32 -7.00 -16.73
CA GLN A 442 -2.48 -7.57 -15.40
C GLN A 442 -3.89 -7.36 -14.88
N ASP A 443 -4.34 -8.23 -14.00
CA ASP A 443 -5.60 -8.06 -13.27
C ASP A 443 -5.33 -7.68 -11.82
N LEU A 444 -6.20 -6.81 -11.27
CA LEU A 444 -6.19 -6.48 -9.85
C LEU A 444 -6.73 -7.65 -9.03
N THR A 445 -5.87 -8.64 -8.79
CA THR A 445 -6.24 -9.87 -8.09
C THR A 445 -6.49 -9.63 -6.59
N MET A 446 -7.23 -10.53 -5.94
CA MET A 446 -7.39 -10.51 -4.48
C MET A 446 -6.02 -10.60 -3.78
N GLN A 447 -5.07 -11.39 -4.32
CA GLN A 447 -3.72 -11.49 -3.77
C GLN A 447 -3.02 -10.13 -3.74
N THR A 448 -3.03 -9.39 -4.85
CA THR A 448 -2.44 -8.05 -4.93
C THR A 448 -3.08 -7.10 -3.93
N GLN A 449 -4.41 -7.13 -3.78
CA GLN A 449 -5.11 -6.30 -2.80
C GLN A 449 -4.73 -6.65 -1.36
N VAL A 450 -4.55 -7.92 -1.04
CA VAL A 450 -4.10 -8.36 0.30
C VAL A 450 -2.65 -7.95 0.55
N ILE A 451 -1.76 -8.07 -0.45
CA ILE A 451 -0.38 -7.57 -0.34
C ILE A 451 -0.38 -6.06 -0.06
N ILE A 452 -1.16 -5.28 -0.81
CA ILE A 452 -1.32 -3.84 -0.58
C ILE A 452 -1.82 -3.58 0.84
N ALA A 453 -2.85 -4.30 1.29
CA ALA A 453 -3.43 -4.13 2.63
C ALA A 453 -2.41 -4.40 3.75
N VAL A 454 -1.71 -5.53 3.68
CA VAL A 454 -0.70 -5.90 4.67
C VAL A 454 0.46 -4.92 4.66
N THR A 455 0.95 -4.55 3.47
CA THR A 455 2.08 -3.63 3.34
C THR A 455 1.72 -2.23 3.82
N ALA A 456 0.55 -1.69 3.45
CA ALA A 456 0.09 -0.38 3.93
C ALA A 456 -0.09 -0.36 5.46
N THR A 457 -0.64 -1.44 6.05
CA THR A 457 -0.76 -1.57 7.51
C THR A 457 0.61 -1.54 8.20
N LEU A 458 1.58 -2.31 7.69
CA LEU A 458 2.92 -2.38 8.28
C LEU A 458 3.75 -1.13 8.02
N ALA A 459 3.63 -0.53 6.82
CA ALA A 459 4.32 0.69 6.46
C ALA A 459 3.85 1.88 7.31
N ALA A 460 2.56 1.97 7.58
CA ALA A 460 1.99 3.00 8.43
C ALA A 460 2.53 2.97 9.87
N ILE A 461 2.84 1.79 10.43
CA ILE A 461 3.48 1.65 11.76
C ILE A 461 4.87 2.30 11.78
N GLY A 462 5.57 2.32 10.64
CA GLY A 462 6.90 2.94 10.50
C GLY A 462 6.87 4.40 10.04
N ALA A 463 5.69 4.94 9.73
CA ALA A 463 5.56 6.31 9.28
C ALA A 463 5.84 7.29 10.42
N ALA A 464 6.51 8.39 10.10
CA ALA A 464 6.78 9.42 11.08
C ALA A 464 5.60 10.40 11.20
N GLY A 465 5.34 10.93 12.40
CA GLY A 465 4.28 11.92 12.62
C GLY A 465 4.59 13.33 12.10
N ILE A 466 5.23 13.45 10.94
CA ILE A 466 5.62 14.69 10.28
C ILE A 466 4.87 14.89 8.97
N PRO A 467 4.78 16.13 8.43
CA PRO A 467 4.15 16.38 7.15
C PRO A 467 4.75 15.52 6.02
N GLU A 468 3.89 15.03 5.15
CA GLU A 468 4.24 14.25 3.95
C GLU A 468 5.02 12.95 4.18
N ALA A 469 5.08 12.44 5.42
CA ALA A 469 5.71 11.15 5.71
C ALA A 469 5.10 9.98 4.90
N GLY A 470 3.83 10.08 4.56
CA GLY A 470 3.12 9.11 3.72
C GLY A 470 3.70 8.94 2.30
N LEU A 471 4.48 9.89 1.78
CA LEU A 471 5.14 9.74 0.49
C LEU A 471 6.22 8.65 0.52
N VAL A 472 6.99 8.60 1.61
CA VAL A 472 8.06 7.60 1.76
C VAL A 472 7.46 6.21 1.95
N THR A 473 6.42 6.09 2.76
CA THR A 473 5.75 4.81 3.02
C THR A 473 4.91 4.35 1.82
N MET A 474 4.40 5.27 1.00
CA MET A 474 3.74 4.94 -0.27
C MET A 474 4.68 4.21 -1.25
N LEU A 475 5.96 4.60 -1.33
CA LEU A 475 6.94 3.92 -2.17
C LEU A 475 7.10 2.43 -1.77
N ILE A 476 6.98 2.13 -0.47
CA ILE A 476 6.99 0.77 0.05
C ILE A 476 5.82 -0.04 -0.51
N VAL A 477 4.62 0.56 -0.44
CA VAL A 477 3.37 -0.11 -0.87
C VAL A 477 3.36 -0.33 -2.38
N LEU A 478 3.79 0.66 -3.17
CA LEU A 478 3.89 0.54 -4.62
C LEU A 478 4.85 -0.57 -5.03
N ASN A 479 6.04 -0.59 -4.43
CA ASN A 479 7.05 -1.61 -4.73
C ASN A 479 6.56 -3.02 -4.38
N ALA A 480 5.99 -3.21 -3.19
CA ALA A 480 5.44 -4.51 -2.77
C ALA A 480 4.27 -4.99 -3.66
N ALA A 481 3.53 -4.07 -4.26
CA ALA A 481 2.45 -4.36 -5.20
C ALA A 481 2.92 -4.58 -6.65
N GLY A 482 4.23 -4.43 -6.95
CA GLY A 482 4.77 -4.48 -8.30
C GLY A 482 4.28 -3.31 -9.17
N LEU A 483 4.02 -2.16 -8.56
CA LEU A 483 3.58 -0.94 -9.25
C LEU A 483 4.77 0.01 -9.46
N PRO A 484 4.82 0.73 -10.59
CA PRO A 484 5.92 1.65 -10.86
C PRO A 484 5.92 2.80 -9.85
N VAL A 485 7.08 3.03 -9.22
CA VAL A 485 7.22 4.08 -8.20
C VAL A 485 7.05 5.49 -8.78
N GLU A 486 7.30 5.67 -10.06
CA GLU A 486 7.09 6.92 -10.81
C GLU A 486 5.60 7.31 -10.88
N ALA A 487 4.71 6.32 -10.74
CA ALA A 487 3.27 6.56 -10.68
C ALA A 487 2.83 7.39 -9.46
N ILE A 488 3.70 7.52 -8.45
CA ILE A 488 3.47 8.43 -7.31
C ILE A 488 3.20 9.87 -7.78
N GLY A 489 3.76 10.26 -8.93
CA GLY A 489 3.50 11.57 -9.53
C GLY A 489 2.02 11.87 -9.78
N LEU A 490 1.18 10.83 -9.96
CA LEU A 490 -0.27 10.98 -10.11
C LEU A 490 -0.94 11.47 -8.82
N ILE A 491 -0.48 11.01 -7.66
CA ILE A 491 -1.10 11.34 -6.36
C ILE A 491 -0.47 12.55 -5.68
N LEU A 492 0.79 12.87 -6.01
CA LEU A 492 1.53 14.01 -5.42
C LEU A 492 0.83 15.37 -5.59
N MET A 493 0.07 15.53 -6.68
CA MET A 493 -0.67 16.77 -6.96
C MET A 493 -1.68 17.11 -5.86
N VAL A 494 -2.24 16.10 -5.22
CA VAL A 494 -3.33 16.24 -4.26
C VAL A 494 -2.94 15.80 -2.85
N ASP A 495 -1.75 15.21 -2.70
CA ASP A 495 -1.28 14.64 -1.43
C ASP A 495 -1.22 15.68 -0.32
N TRP A 496 -0.71 16.90 -0.58
CA TRP A 496 -0.65 18.00 0.38
C TRP A 496 -2.01 18.35 1.01
N LEU A 497 -3.10 18.18 0.23
CA LEU A 497 -4.46 18.40 0.73
C LEU A 497 -4.94 17.20 1.55
N LEU A 498 -4.73 15.99 1.02
CA LEU A 498 -5.18 14.75 1.65
C LEU A 498 -4.41 14.46 2.94
N ASP A 499 -3.14 14.84 3.03
CA ASP A 499 -2.30 14.69 4.23
C ASP A 499 -2.90 15.40 5.47
N ARG A 500 -3.55 16.56 5.26
CA ARG A 500 -4.23 17.28 6.34
C ARG A 500 -5.41 16.49 6.91
N PHE A 501 -6.21 15.88 6.02
CA PHE A 501 -7.33 15.03 6.44
C PHE A 501 -6.85 13.74 7.10
N ARG A 502 -5.79 13.10 6.55
CA ARG A 502 -5.15 11.92 7.15
C ARG A 502 -4.68 12.21 8.57
N THR A 503 -3.96 13.31 8.75
CA THR A 503 -3.42 13.71 10.06
C THR A 503 -4.52 14.02 11.06
N ALA A 504 -5.61 14.64 10.63
CA ALA A 504 -6.78 14.88 11.49
C ALA A 504 -7.42 13.56 11.96
N VAL A 505 -7.53 12.57 11.07
CA VAL A 505 -8.02 11.22 11.40
C VAL A 505 -7.07 10.50 12.36
N ASN A 506 -5.76 10.53 12.11
CA ASN A 506 -4.75 9.93 12.98
C ASN A 506 -4.82 10.51 14.40
N CYS A 507 -4.81 11.84 14.54
CA CYS A 507 -4.90 12.54 15.82
C CYS A 507 -6.19 12.18 16.59
N PHE A 508 -7.33 12.06 15.88
CA PHE A 508 -8.58 11.65 16.50
C PHE A 508 -8.55 10.17 16.92
N GLY A 509 -8.00 9.28 16.09
CA GLY A 509 -7.79 7.87 16.41
C GLY A 509 -6.93 7.67 17.66
N ASP A 510 -5.83 8.41 17.78
CA ASP A 510 -4.98 8.42 18.99
C ASP A 510 -5.77 8.82 20.23
N SER A 511 -6.61 9.84 20.10
CA SER A 511 -7.45 10.34 21.20
C SER A 511 -8.48 9.31 21.64
N VAL A 512 -9.10 8.60 20.69
CA VAL A 512 -10.01 7.49 20.97
C VAL A 512 -9.26 6.34 21.67
N GLY A 513 -8.05 6.01 21.22
CA GLY A 513 -7.18 5.03 21.88
C GLY A 513 -6.87 5.39 23.32
N ALA A 514 -6.51 6.66 23.57
CA ALA A 514 -6.27 7.15 24.93
C ALA A 514 -7.49 7.02 25.83
N ALA A 515 -8.68 7.35 25.32
CA ALA A 515 -9.93 7.22 26.07
C ALA A 515 -10.33 5.76 26.36
N ILE A 516 -10.04 4.84 25.43
CA ILE A 516 -10.28 3.41 25.63
C ILE A 516 -9.32 2.85 26.69
N VAL A 517 -8.03 3.14 26.55
CA VAL A 517 -6.99 2.64 27.46
C VAL A 517 -7.18 3.18 28.86
N ASP A 518 -7.67 4.40 29.00
CA ASP A 518 -7.98 5.03 30.28
C ASP A 518 -8.90 4.18 31.17
N GLY A 519 -9.88 3.49 30.57
CA GLY A 519 -10.76 2.55 31.26
C GLY A 519 -10.07 1.27 31.78
N TYR A 520 -8.82 1.04 31.42
CA TYR A 520 -8.00 -0.11 31.86
C TYR A 520 -6.82 0.31 32.73
N MET A 521 -6.63 1.61 32.98
CA MET A 521 -5.65 2.10 33.95
C MET A 521 -6.15 1.79 35.37
N GLU A 522 -5.31 1.18 36.21
CA GLU A 522 -5.64 0.96 37.61
C GLU A 522 -5.74 2.30 38.34
N ASP A 523 -6.82 2.47 39.10
CA ASP A 523 -7.01 3.61 39.99
C ASP A 523 -5.99 3.51 41.11
N ASP A 524 -4.91 4.31 41.07
CA ASP A 524 -3.92 4.36 42.13
C ASP A 524 -4.52 4.85 43.49
N SER A 525 -5.78 5.30 43.49
CA SER A 525 -6.51 5.72 44.71
C SER A 525 -6.86 4.55 45.64
N VAL A 526 -6.93 3.30 45.11
CA VAL A 526 -7.31 2.13 45.93
C VAL A 526 -6.10 1.52 46.68
N SER A 527 -4.87 1.81 46.24
CA SER A 527 -3.66 1.24 46.88
C SER A 527 -3.16 2.03 48.07
N SER A 528 -3.62 3.27 48.28
CA SER A 528 -3.21 4.10 49.43
C SER A 528 -4.09 3.94 50.70
N GLU A 529 -5.25 3.30 50.60
CA GLU A 529 -6.12 3.08 51.78
C GLU A 529 -5.79 1.80 52.57
N ASN A 530 -4.88 0.95 52.10
CA ASN A 530 -4.49 -0.31 52.79
C ASN A 530 -3.12 -0.25 53.48
N LEU A 531 -2.55 0.93 53.67
CA LEU A 531 -1.39 1.15 54.54
C LEU A 531 -1.82 1.86 55.84
N GLU A 532 -2.72 1.26 56.61
CA GLU A 532 -2.77 1.57 58.04
C GLU A 532 -1.49 1.06 58.70
N PRO A 533 -0.81 1.86 59.51
CA PRO A 533 0.33 1.40 60.25
C PRO A 533 -0.14 0.51 61.39
N GLU A 534 -0.10 -0.80 61.25
CA GLU A 534 -0.09 -1.70 62.43
C GLU A 534 1.16 -1.43 63.24
N GLY A 535 0.97 -0.91 64.41
CA GLY A 535 1.99 -1.03 65.44
C GLY A 535 2.40 0.22 66.17
N ALA A 536 1.49 0.86 66.92
CA ALA A 536 1.87 1.60 68.10
C ALA A 536 1.06 1.04 69.29
N GLY A 537 1.61 0.03 69.93
CA GLY A 537 0.99 -0.58 71.10
C GLY A 537 1.95 -1.48 71.84
N ALA A 538 2.58 -0.93 72.91
CA ALA A 538 3.25 -1.45 74.08
C ALA A 538 4.77 -1.35 74.08
#